data_2a123b0b726e122f79595f7b2ac3c471
#
_entry.id   2a123b0b726e122f79595f7b2ac3c471
#
_cell.length_a   1.000
_cell.length_b   1.000
_cell.length_c   1.000
_cell.angle_alpha   90.00
_cell.angle_beta   90.00
_cell.angle_gamma   90.00
#
_symmetry.space_group_name_H-M   'P 1'
#
loop_
_entity.id
_entity.type
_entity.pdbx_description
1 polymer ?
#
loop_
_entity_poly.entity_id
_entity_poly.type
_entity_poly.pdbx_seq_one_letter_code
_entity_poly.pdbx_strand_id
1 'polypeptide(L)'
;MRVRRLAMLLSGLEPHPSNSVELEQYTTDGDLAARWLADIAAFGDLSRGCKVADLGAGNGVLGLGVLAMGAGRVILVEADEMACDVAKSNAESMGFADSVEVIQAMLGSDPVDLGSADVVISNPPWGRQTPRADRPFLEAIITAEVPAHLLHSAEATHIQPLFEDAGWSVEKYGEADFALPAAYSHHSRQRGRTRAAFWRLVPP
;
A
#
# COMPACT_ATOMS: atom_id res chain seq x y z
N MET A 1 5.59 13.29 -13.00
CA MET A 1 4.74 14.35 -12.41
C MET A 1 5.49 14.99 -11.25
N ARG A 2 5.19 16.28 -10.84
CA ARG A 2 5.81 16.87 -9.64
C ARG A 2 5.13 16.32 -8.38
N VAL A 3 5.88 15.96 -7.34
CA VAL A 3 5.38 15.36 -6.08
C VAL A 3 4.22 16.16 -5.48
N ARG A 4 4.35 17.51 -5.40
CA ARG A 4 3.27 18.36 -4.88
C ARG A 4 1.95 18.23 -5.66
N ARG A 5 2.02 18.09 -6.99
CA ARG A 5 0.81 17.93 -7.80
C ARG A 5 0.18 16.55 -7.57
N LEU A 6 1.02 15.52 -7.44
CA LEU A 6 0.55 14.18 -7.08
C LEU A 6 -0.12 14.19 -5.71
N ALA A 7 0.52 14.80 -4.70
CA ALA A 7 -0.04 14.93 -3.35
C ALA A 7 -1.43 15.58 -3.36
N MET A 8 -1.59 16.69 -4.12
CA MET A 8 -2.90 17.36 -4.25
C MET A 8 -3.96 16.46 -4.89
N LEU A 9 -3.61 15.70 -5.94
CA LEU A 9 -4.51 14.74 -6.58
C LEU A 9 -4.95 13.65 -5.60
N LEU A 10 -3.98 13.03 -4.91
CA LEU A 10 -4.25 11.93 -3.99
C LEU A 10 -5.01 12.38 -2.73
N SER A 11 -4.78 13.61 -2.26
CA SER A 11 -5.54 14.19 -1.14
C SER A 11 -6.99 14.55 -1.50
N GLY A 12 -7.32 14.59 -2.78
CA GLY A 12 -8.68 14.83 -3.28
C GLY A 12 -9.51 13.57 -3.51
N LEU A 13 -8.93 12.38 -3.29
CA LEU A 13 -9.65 11.12 -3.42
C LEU A 13 -10.71 10.97 -2.34
N GLU A 14 -11.79 10.26 -2.66
CA GLU A 14 -12.78 9.85 -1.68
C GLU A 14 -12.09 9.01 -0.60
N PRO A 15 -12.29 9.33 0.70
CA PRO A 15 -11.61 8.64 1.78
C PRO A 15 -12.14 7.20 1.94
N HIS A 16 -11.39 6.38 2.67
CA HIS A 16 -11.83 5.04 3.05
C HIS A 16 -13.18 5.12 3.78
N PRO A 17 -14.19 4.31 3.39
CA PRO A 17 -15.57 4.43 3.90
C PRO A 17 -15.70 4.03 5.36
N SER A 18 -14.85 3.12 5.82
CA SER A 18 -14.80 2.68 7.21
C SER A 18 -13.38 2.81 7.75
N ASN A 19 -13.25 3.22 9.01
CA ASN A 19 -12.00 3.15 9.73
C ASN A 19 -12.11 1.99 10.73
N SER A 20 -12.22 0.75 10.24
CA SER A 20 -12.25 -0.41 11.11
C SER A 20 -10.91 -0.52 11.83
N VAL A 21 -10.96 -0.34 13.16
CA VAL A 21 -9.79 -0.52 14.02
C VAL A 21 -9.35 -1.98 14.00
N GLU A 22 -10.29 -2.90 13.88
CA GLU A 22 -10.04 -4.36 13.86
C GLU A 22 -9.27 -4.80 12.62
N LEU A 23 -9.53 -4.17 11.47
CA LEU A 23 -8.83 -4.44 10.22
C LEU A 23 -7.59 -3.55 10.04
N GLU A 24 -7.27 -2.71 11.03
CA GLU A 24 -6.16 -1.75 10.96
C GLU A 24 -6.17 -0.92 9.67
N GLN A 25 -7.36 -0.49 9.22
CA GLN A 25 -7.56 0.29 8.00
C GLN A 25 -7.03 1.71 8.16
N TYR A 26 -5.71 1.86 8.12
CA TYR A 26 -5.04 3.14 8.20
C TYR A 26 -4.80 3.71 6.80
N THR A 27 -5.52 4.76 6.48
CA THR A 27 -5.35 5.43 5.19
C THR A 27 -3.99 6.12 5.12
N THR A 28 -3.22 5.81 4.08
CA THR A 28 -2.02 6.56 3.72
C THR A 28 -2.45 7.94 3.22
N ASP A 29 -2.05 9.03 3.89
CA ASP A 29 -2.39 10.36 3.40
C ASP A 29 -1.73 10.67 2.04
N GLY A 30 -2.37 11.54 1.24
CA GLY A 30 -1.92 11.81 -0.12
C GLY A 30 -0.53 12.43 -0.23
N ASP A 31 -0.08 13.15 0.79
CA ASP A 31 1.25 13.76 0.83
C ASP A 31 2.33 12.71 1.10
N LEU A 32 2.07 11.79 2.04
CA LEU A 32 2.94 10.65 2.31
C LEU A 32 3.00 9.71 1.11
N ALA A 33 1.84 9.36 0.53
CA ALA A 33 1.75 8.52 -0.66
C ALA A 33 2.57 9.10 -1.82
N ALA A 34 2.40 10.39 -2.11
CA ALA A 34 3.11 11.05 -3.22
C ALA A 34 4.63 11.06 -3.03
N ARG A 35 5.12 11.27 -1.80
CA ARG A 35 6.55 11.23 -1.50
C ARG A 35 7.09 9.81 -1.62
N TRP A 36 6.41 8.85 -1.01
CA TRP A 36 6.83 7.46 -1.06
C TRP A 36 6.88 6.91 -2.49
N LEU A 37 5.86 7.18 -3.30
CA LEU A 37 5.84 6.78 -4.71
C LEU A 37 6.95 7.45 -5.54
N ALA A 38 7.32 8.69 -5.21
CA ALA A 38 8.46 9.34 -5.84
C ALA A 38 9.80 8.68 -5.49
N ASP A 39 9.95 8.21 -4.23
CA ASP A 39 11.13 7.46 -3.80
C ASP A 39 11.19 6.11 -4.51
N ILE A 40 10.07 5.39 -4.63
CA ILE A 40 9.98 4.13 -5.38
C ILE A 40 10.40 4.33 -6.84
N ALA A 41 9.92 5.40 -7.47
CA ALA A 41 10.29 5.73 -8.84
C ALA A 41 11.79 6.06 -8.98
N ALA A 42 12.43 6.61 -7.94
CA ALA A 42 13.86 6.90 -7.95
C ALA A 42 14.73 5.63 -7.94
N PHE A 43 14.23 4.51 -7.41
CA PHE A 43 14.88 3.19 -7.55
C PHE A 43 14.78 2.63 -8.96
N GLY A 44 13.89 3.16 -9.81
CA GLY A 44 13.65 2.65 -11.17
C GLY A 44 12.62 1.51 -11.23
N ASP A 45 12.05 1.11 -10.10
CA ASP A 45 11.10 0.00 -10.01
C ASP A 45 9.70 0.36 -10.58
N LEU A 46 9.39 1.66 -10.70
CA LEU A 46 8.19 2.17 -11.40
C LEU A 46 8.53 2.65 -12.79
N SER A 47 8.75 1.73 -13.71
CA SER A 47 8.96 2.07 -15.12
C SER A 47 7.65 2.53 -15.79
N ARG A 48 7.78 3.33 -16.85
CA ARG A 48 6.60 3.77 -17.61
C ARG A 48 5.91 2.57 -18.26
N GLY A 49 4.60 2.45 -18.04
CA GLY A 49 3.81 1.36 -18.60
C GLY A 49 3.85 0.06 -17.78
N CYS A 50 4.58 0.02 -16.65
CA CYS A 50 4.64 -1.15 -15.78
C CYS A 50 3.26 -1.52 -15.21
N LYS A 51 3.10 -2.77 -14.84
CA LYS A 51 1.95 -3.28 -14.12
C LYS A 51 2.29 -3.39 -12.63
N VAL A 52 1.47 -2.79 -11.79
CA VAL A 52 1.67 -2.73 -10.35
C VAL A 52 0.55 -3.48 -9.64
N ALA A 53 0.87 -4.26 -8.60
CA ALA A 53 -0.10 -4.79 -7.66
C ALA A 53 -0.03 -4.01 -6.35
N ASP A 54 -1.18 -3.52 -5.87
CA ASP A 54 -1.34 -2.81 -4.58
C ASP A 54 -2.11 -3.73 -3.63
N LEU A 55 -1.43 -4.26 -2.62
CA LEU A 55 -1.98 -5.21 -1.68
C LEU A 55 -2.50 -4.50 -0.43
N GLY A 56 -3.78 -4.64 -0.12
CA GLY A 56 -4.48 -3.86 0.89
C GLY A 56 -4.71 -2.44 0.39
N ALA A 57 -5.28 -2.33 -0.80
CA ALA A 57 -5.37 -1.08 -1.54
C ALA A 57 -6.22 0.01 -0.88
N GLY A 58 -7.14 -0.36 0.02
CA GLY A 58 -8.06 0.57 0.66
C GLY A 58 -8.84 1.37 -0.38
N ASN A 59 -8.78 2.68 -0.32
CA ASN A 59 -9.41 3.57 -1.29
C ASN A 59 -8.63 3.72 -2.62
N GLY A 60 -7.56 2.95 -2.82
CA GLY A 60 -6.75 2.94 -4.03
C GLY A 60 -5.66 4.01 -4.10
N VAL A 61 -5.36 4.72 -3.02
CA VAL A 61 -4.47 5.90 -3.03
C VAL A 61 -3.08 5.60 -3.62
N LEU A 62 -2.47 4.45 -3.32
CA LEU A 62 -1.16 4.08 -3.84
C LEU A 62 -1.24 3.64 -5.30
N GLY A 63 -2.14 2.71 -5.61
CA GLY A 63 -2.33 2.22 -6.97
C GLY A 63 -2.72 3.31 -7.97
N LEU A 64 -3.63 4.21 -7.61
CA LEU A 64 -4.01 5.35 -8.45
C LEU A 64 -2.85 6.36 -8.58
N GLY A 65 -2.05 6.49 -7.52
CA GLY A 65 -0.85 7.32 -7.54
C GLY A 65 0.17 6.85 -8.57
N VAL A 66 0.43 5.54 -8.69
CA VAL A 66 1.38 5.01 -9.70
C VAL A 66 0.85 5.16 -11.12
N LEU A 67 -0.47 5.02 -11.34
CA LEU A 67 -1.09 5.33 -12.64
C LEU A 67 -0.89 6.79 -13.03
N ALA A 68 -1.10 7.71 -12.08
CA ALA A 68 -0.87 9.13 -12.31
C ALA A 68 0.62 9.44 -12.61
N MET A 69 1.54 8.58 -12.20
CA MET A 69 2.97 8.69 -12.51
C MET A 69 3.35 8.02 -13.83
N GLY A 70 2.48 7.22 -14.43
CA GLY A 70 2.69 6.65 -15.77
C GLY A 70 2.78 5.13 -15.81
N ALA A 71 2.41 4.43 -14.73
CA ALA A 71 2.16 2.98 -14.81
C ALA A 71 1.07 2.67 -15.85
N GLY A 72 1.10 1.48 -16.43
CA GLY A 72 0.17 1.10 -17.48
C GLY A 72 -1.10 0.45 -16.95
N ARG A 73 -0.98 -0.33 -15.88
CA ARG A 73 -2.09 -1.03 -15.23
C ARG A 73 -1.83 -1.23 -13.75
N VAL A 74 -2.92 -1.28 -12.99
CA VAL A 74 -2.86 -1.56 -11.55
C VAL A 74 -3.89 -2.63 -11.19
N ILE A 75 -3.47 -3.59 -10.36
CA ILE A 75 -4.34 -4.53 -9.66
C ILE A 75 -4.45 -4.04 -8.21
N LEU A 76 -5.65 -3.71 -7.77
CA LEU A 76 -5.97 -3.33 -6.40
C LEU A 76 -6.57 -4.54 -5.69
N VAL A 77 -5.90 -5.09 -4.69
CA VAL A 77 -6.40 -6.20 -3.88
C VAL A 77 -6.87 -5.65 -2.54
N GLU A 78 -8.14 -5.81 -2.22
CA GLU A 78 -8.75 -5.29 -0.99
C GLU A 78 -9.83 -6.26 -0.49
N ALA A 79 -9.93 -6.44 0.82
CA ALA A 79 -10.89 -7.36 1.43
C ALA A 79 -12.25 -6.70 1.70
N ASP A 80 -12.27 -5.41 1.99
CA ASP A 80 -13.49 -4.65 2.31
C ASP A 80 -14.23 -4.25 1.03
N GLU A 81 -15.45 -4.75 0.86
CA GLU A 81 -16.31 -4.47 -0.30
C GLU A 81 -16.55 -2.96 -0.48
N MET A 82 -16.82 -2.24 0.60
CA MET A 82 -17.05 -0.79 0.51
C MET A 82 -15.79 -0.03 0.10
N ALA A 83 -14.62 -0.48 0.54
CA ALA A 83 -13.34 0.09 0.10
C ALA A 83 -13.07 -0.20 -1.38
N CYS A 84 -13.39 -1.41 -1.85
CA CYS A 84 -13.32 -1.76 -3.28
C CYS A 84 -14.18 -0.83 -4.13
N ASP A 85 -15.40 -0.50 -3.68
CA ASP A 85 -16.30 0.38 -4.42
C ASP A 85 -15.79 1.83 -4.42
N VAL A 86 -15.24 2.31 -3.31
CA VAL A 86 -14.59 3.62 -3.25
C VAL A 86 -13.36 3.66 -4.16
N ALA A 87 -12.55 2.61 -4.18
CA ALA A 87 -11.38 2.54 -5.07
C ALA A 87 -11.78 2.60 -6.56
N LYS A 88 -12.87 1.92 -6.95
CA LYS A 88 -13.45 2.01 -8.31
C LYS A 88 -13.94 3.43 -8.63
N SER A 89 -14.70 4.04 -7.72
CA SER A 89 -15.17 5.43 -7.85
C SER A 89 -14.01 6.42 -8.02
N ASN A 90 -12.97 6.26 -7.22
CA ASN A 90 -11.75 7.06 -7.31
C ASN A 90 -11.03 6.85 -8.66
N ALA A 91 -10.94 5.60 -9.14
CA ALA A 91 -10.35 5.30 -10.44
C ALA A 91 -11.12 5.98 -11.59
N GLU A 92 -12.46 5.92 -11.56
CA GLU A 92 -13.34 6.59 -12.53
C GLU A 92 -13.14 8.10 -12.49
N SER A 93 -13.12 8.71 -11.30
CA SER A 93 -12.97 10.16 -11.12
C SER A 93 -11.63 10.68 -11.64
N MET A 94 -10.58 9.86 -11.59
CA MET A 94 -9.26 10.16 -12.13
C MET A 94 -9.10 9.80 -13.62
N GLY A 95 -10.09 9.16 -14.24
CA GLY A 95 -10.04 8.72 -15.64
C GLY A 95 -9.19 7.46 -15.85
N PHE A 96 -9.05 6.62 -14.83
CA PHE A 96 -8.22 5.40 -14.87
C PHE A 96 -9.04 4.10 -14.85
N ALA A 97 -10.36 4.15 -14.99
CA ALA A 97 -11.23 2.97 -14.90
C ALA A 97 -10.74 1.77 -15.74
N ASP A 98 -10.30 2.02 -16.99
CA ASP A 98 -9.82 0.97 -17.90
C ASP A 98 -8.42 0.43 -17.53
N SER A 99 -7.69 1.12 -16.66
CA SER A 99 -6.33 0.77 -16.23
C SER A 99 -6.27 0.12 -14.84
N VAL A 100 -7.43 -0.01 -14.18
CA VAL A 100 -7.55 -0.57 -12.84
C VAL A 100 -8.34 -1.86 -12.87
N GLU A 101 -7.83 -2.87 -12.20
CA GLU A 101 -8.54 -4.08 -11.84
C GLU A 101 -8.68 -4.14 -10.32
N VAL A 102 -9.90 -4.19 -9.81
CA VAL A 102 -10.16 -4.32 -8.37
C VAL A 102 -10.56 -5.76 -8.07
N ILE A 103 -9.76 -6.43 -7.25
CA ILE A 103 -9.99 -7.79 -6.77
C ILE A 103 -10.41 -7.71 -5.31
N GLN A 104 -11.69 -8.02 -5.03
CA GLN A 104 -12.14 -8.20 -3.66
C GLN A 104 -11.67 -9.55 -3.16
N ALA A 105 -10.68 -9.57 -2.27
CA ALA A 105 -10.11 -10.81 -1.72
C ALA A 105 -9.45 -10.59 -0.36
N MET A 106 -9.58 -11.56 0.52
CA MET A 106 -8.86 -11.65 1.79
C MET A 106 -7.57 -12.44 1.57
N LEU A 107 -6.43 -11.75 1.57
CA LEU A 107 -5.12 -12.40 1.44
C LEU A 107 -4.92 -13.46 2.53
N GLY A 108 -4.39 -14.62 2.12
CA GLY A 108 -4.20 -15.79 2.98
C GLY A 108 -5.41 -16.70 3.10
N SER A 109 -6.60 -16.28 2.62
CA SER A 109 -7.81 -17.10 2.58
C SER A 109 -8.30 -17.34 1.14
N ASP A 110 -8.27 -16.29 0.34
CA ASP A 110 -8.74 -16.34 -1.04
C ASP A 110 -7.55 -16.45 -2.00
N PRO A 111 -7.71 -17.20 -3.11
CA PRO A 111 -6.70 -17.21 -4.14
C PRO A 111 -6.67 -15.85 -4.86
N VAL A 112 -5.51 -15.26 -4.96
CA VAL A 112 -5.30 -14.00 -5.66
C VAL A 112 -4.27 -14.20 -6.76
N ASP A 113 -4.67 -13.96 -8.00
CA ASP A 113 -3.76 -13.91 -9.13
C ASP A 113 -3.31 -12.46 -9.34
N LEU A 114 -2.05 -12.17 -9.05
CA LEU A 114 -1.45 -10.87 -9.29
C LEU A 114 -1.08 -10.67 -10.78
N GLY A 115 -1.40 -11.66 -11.60
CA GLY A 115 -1.07 -11.66 -13.01
C GLY A 115 0.44 -11.51 -13.20
N SER A 116 0.88 -10.90 -14.26
CA SER A 116 2.29 -10.57 -14.47
C SER A 116 2.60 -9.15 -13.94
N ALA A 117 2.38 -8.90 -12.64
CA ALA A 117 2.81 -7.63 -12.04
C ALA A 117 4.34 -7.49 -12.14
N ASP A 118 4.82 -6.30 -12.44
CA ASP A 118 6.26 -5.99 -12.50
C ASP A 118 6.78 -5.57 -11.12
N VAL A 119 5.90 -5.06 -10.25
CA VAL A 119 6.22 -4.62 -8.89
C VAL A 119 4.99 -4.70 -7.99
N VAL A 120 5.22 -5.01 -6.72
CA VAL A 120 4.21 -4.98 -5.65
C VAL A 120 4.44 -3.78 -4.75
N ILE A 121 3.37 -3.09 -4.38
CA ILE A 121 3.39 -2.09 -3.30
C ILE A 121 2.36 -2.48 -2.25
N SER A 122 2.65 -2.22 -0.98
CA SER A 122 1.73 -2.52 0.11
C SER A 122 1.96 -1.65 1.34
N ASN A 123 0.87 -1.19 1.94
CA ASN A 123 0.81 -0.73 3.31
C ASN A 123 -0.14 -1.65 4.08
N PRO A 124 0.34 -2.83 4.52
CA PRO A 124 -0.51 -3.83 5.16
C PRO A 124 -0.92 -3.41 6.58
N PRO A 125 -1.85 -4.13 7.23
CA PRO A 125 -2.06 -3.98 8.66
C PRO A 125 -0.76 -4.27 9.42
N TRP A 126 -0.46 -3.49 10.47
CA TRP A 126 0.84 -3.60 11.18
C TRP A 126 0.83 -4.59 12.36
N GLY A 127 -0.26 -5.32 12.55
CA GLY A 127 -0.38 -6.31 13.62
C GLY A 127 -0.53 -5.70 15.02
N ARG A 128 -0.99 -4.46 15.12
CA ARG A 128 -1.20 -3.76 16.41
C ARG A 128 -2.44 -4.25 17.14
N GLN A 129 -3.49 -4.59 16.40
CA GLN A 129 -4.74 -5.12 16.93
C GLN A 129 -4.77 -6.65 16.82
N THR A 130 -4.43 -7.17 15.65
CA THR A 130 -4.39 -8.60 15.37
C THR A 130 -2.95 -9.03 15.14
N PRO A 131 -2.33 -9.78 16.06
CA PRO A 131 -0.97 -10.26 15.86
C PRO A 131 -0.80 -10.98 14.52
N ARG A 132 0.25 -10.65 13.76
CA ARG A 132 0.57 -11.22 12.46
C ARG A 132 -0.44 -10.94 11.35
N ALA A 133 -1.26 -9.87 11.46
CA ALA A 133 -2.20 -9.49 10.41
C ALA A 133 -1.51 -9.15 9.08
N ASP A 134 -0.25 -8.74 9.11
CA ASP A 134 0.62 -8.50 7.96
C ASP A 134 1.12 -9.78 7.27
N ARG A 135 1.11 -10.92 7.94
CA ARG A 135 1.73 -12.16 7.46
C ARG A 135 1.24 -12.61 6.07
N PRO A 136 -0.07 -12.62 5.78
CA PRO A 136 -0.56 -12.98 4.45
C PRO A 136 -0.05 -12.05 3.34
N PHE A 137 0.15 -10.77 3.62
CA PHE A 137 0.69 -9.79 2.68
C PHE A 137 2.16 -10.08 2.36
N LEU A 138 2.96 -10.35 3.39
CA LEU A 138 4.38 -10.66 3.24
C LEU A 138 4.58 -11.98 2.46
N GLU A 139 3.74 -12.99 2.72
CA GLU A 139 3.74 -14.25 1.97
C GLU A 139 3.31 -14.07 0.52
N ALA A 140 2.32 -13.21 0.25
CA ALA A 140 1.91 -12.87 -1.11
C ALA A 140 3.03 -12.17 -1.90
N ILE A 141 3.78 -11.25 -1.24
CA ILE A 141 4.96 -10.61 -1.83
C ILE A 141 6.03 -11.65 -2.18
N ILE A 142 6.35 -12.56 -1.25
CA ILE A 142 7.34 -13.62 -1.49
C ILE A 142 6.90 -14.51 -2.66
N THR A 143 5.62 -14.86 -2.72
CA THR A 143 5.06 -15.70 -3.79
C THR A 143 5.05 -15.01 -5.15
N ALA A 144 4.92 -13.69 -5.19
CA ALA A 144 4.91 -12.92 -6.44
C ALA A 144 6.28 -12.91 -7.14
N GLU A 145 7.38 -13.10 -6.39
CA GLU A 145 8.76 -13.13 -6.93
C GLU A 145 9.13 -11.93 -7.81
N VAL A 146 8.59 -10.75 -7.49
CA VAL A 146 8.92 -9.49 -8.16
C VAL A 146 9.35 -8.45 -7.13
N PRO A 147 10.09 -7.39 -7.52
CA PRO A 147 10.43 -6.31 -6.61
C PRO A 147 9.20 -5.78 -5.87
N ALA A 148 9.36 -5.49 -4.58
CA ALA A 148 8.27 -4.96 -3.79
C ALA A 148 8.69 -3.78 -2.91
N HIS A 149 7.73 -2.90 -2.64
CA HIS A 149 7.89 -1.81 -1.69
C HIS A 149 6.83 -1.92 -0.60
N LEU A 150 7.32 -1.90 0.64
CA LEU A 150 6.50 -2.10 1.82
C LEU A 150 6.61 -0.88 2.74
N LEU A 151 5.46 -0.36 3.18
CA LEU A 151 5.36 0.59 4.27
C LEU A 151 4.90 -0.18 5.51
N HIS A 152 5.68 -0.12 6.58
CA HIS A 152 5.37 -0.83 7.81
C HIS A 152 5.83 -0.04 9.04
N SER A 153 5.45 -0.47 10.25
CA SER A 153 5.97 0.11 11.48
C SER A 153 7.51 0.15 11.49
N ALA A 154 8.10 1.28 11.87
CA ALA A 154 9.56 1.38 12.01
C ALA A 154 10.13 0.46 13.11
N GLU A 155 9.26 0.00 14.02
CA GLU A 155 9.59 -0.93 15.11
C GLU A 155 9.49 -2.40 14.71
N ALA A 156 9.06 -2.71 13.47
CA ALA A 156 8.94 -4.07 12.99
C ALA A 156 10.31 -4.73 12.84
N THR A 157 10.53 -5.82 13.58
CA THR A 157 11.80 -6.56 13.60
C THR A 157 11.76 -7.84 12.76
N HIS A 158 10.58 -8.23 12.29
CA HIS A 158 10.35 -9.50 11.59
C HIS A 158 10.46 -9.39 10.06
N ILE A 159 10.36 -8.17 9.50
CA ILE A 159 10.39 -7.96 8.05
C ILE A 159 11.72 -8.43 7.45
N GLN A 160 12.83 -7.87 7.93
CA GLN A 160 14.13 -8.17 7.38
C GLN A 160 14.48 -9.67 7.45
N PRO A 161 14.43 -10.36 8.62
CA PRO A 161 14.79 -11.78 8.67
C PRO A 161 13.85 -12.66 7.84
N LEU A 162 12.55 -12.32 7.75
CA LEU A 162 11.62 -13.10 6.94
C LEU A 162 12.01 -13.14 5.46
N PHE A 163 12.37 -11.99 4.89
CA PHE A 163 12.74 -11.90 3.48
C PHE A 163 14.16 -12.39 3.21
N GLU A 164 15.11 -12.13 4.12
CA GLU A 164 16.49 -12.66 4.02
C GLU A 164 16.50 -14.19 4.09
N ASP A 165 15.70 -14.81 4.95
CA ASP A 165 15.53 -16.27 5.03
C ASP A 165 14.95 -16.87 3.74
N ALA A 166 14.15 -16.08 2.99
CA ALA A 166 13.65 -16.44 1.66
C ALA A 166 14.64 -16.12 0.53
N GLY A 167 15.85 -15.63 0.84
CA GLY A 167 16.89 -15.31 -0.13
C GLY A 167 16.76 -13.92 -0.78
N TRP A 168 15.88 -13.06 -0.28
CA TRP A 168 15.66 -11.72 -0.82
C TRP A 168 16.68 -10.72 -0.31
N SER A 169 16.98 -9.72 -1.15
CA SER A 169 17.70 -8.53 -0.71
C SER A 169 16.72 -7.54 -0.08
N VAL A 170 17.07 -7.03 1.11
CA VAL A 170 16.20 -6.16 1.91
C VAL A 170 16.91 -4.85 2.21
N GLU A 171 16.26 -3.74 1.87
CA GLU A 171 16.75 -2.39 2.14
C GLU A 171 15.69 -1.56 2.87
N LYS A 172 15.98 -1.12 4.10
CA LYS A 172 15.21 -0.10 4.79
C LYS A 172 15.77 1.27 4.39
N TYR A 173 15.06 2.00 3.51
CA TYR A 173 15.60 3.20 2.88
C TYR A 173 15.06 4.52 3.42
N GLY A 174 14.06 4.49 4.30
CA GLY A 174 13.54 5.71 4.88
C GLY A 174 12.55 5.49 6.02
N GLU A 175 12.21 6.58 6.69
CA GLU A 175 11.19 6.62 7.72
C GLU A 175 10.37 7.91 7.61
N ALA A 176 9.11 7.85 8.01
CA ALA A 176 8.23 9.01 8.08
C ALA A 176 7.32 8.96 9.31
N ASP A 177 6.80 10.12 9.70
CA ASP A 177 5.70 10.17 10.65
C ASP A 177 4.42 9.66 9.99
N PHE A 178 3.74 8.74 10.65
CA PHE A 178 2.49 8.15 10.20
C PHE A 178 1.37 8.52 11.17
N ALA A 179 0.28 9.06 10.62
CA ALA A 179 -0.88 9.43 11.43
C ALA A 179 -1.75 8.19 11.69
N LEU A 180 -1.95 7.85 12.96
CA LEU A 180 -2.92 6.85 13.36
C LEU A 180 -4.28 7.51 13.62
N PRO A 181 -5.40 6.90 13.19
CA PRO A 181 -6.72 7.33 13.62
C PRO A 181 -6.82 7.33 15.14
N ALA A 182 -7.61 8.23 15.70
CA ALA A 182 -7.89 8.24 17.14
C ALA A 182 -8.68 6.97 17.50
N ALA A 183 -8.01 5.99 18.06
CA ALA A 183 -8.56 4.66 18.33
C ALA A 183 -9.65 4.63 19.44
N TYR A 184 -9.86 5.72 20.17
CA TYR A 184 -10.83 5.76 21.29
C TYR A 184 -11.47 7.14 21.44
N SER A 185 -12.81 7.16 21.42
CA SER A 185 -13.66 8.32 21.71
C SER A 185 -13.55 8.87 23.14
N HIS A 186 -12.78 8.21 24.03
CA HIS A 186 -12.62 8.61 25.43
C HIS A 186 -11.29 9.27 25.78
N HIS A 187 -10.31 9.28 24.86
CA HIS A 187 -9.08 10.05 25.02
C HIS A 187 -9.08 11.23 24.04
N SER A 188 -9.80 12.29 24.42
CA SER A 188 -9.74 13.58 23.75
C SER A 188 -8.28 14.05 23.63
N ARG A 189 -7.84 14.37 22.40
CA ARG A 189 -6.78 15.31 22.05
C ARG A 189 -5.42 14.84 21.59
N GLN A 190 -5.12 13.58 21.29
CA GLN A 190 -3.92 13.30 20.53
C GLN A 190 -4.19 12.31 19.42
N ARG A 191 -4.13 12.77 18.15
CA ARG A 191 -3.85 11.89 17.00
C ARG A 191 -2.54 11.21 17.33
N GLY A 192 -2.55 9.90 17.56
CA GLY A 192 -1.32 9.15 17.78
C GLY A 192 -0.44 9.30 16.54
N ARG A 193 0.79 9.75 16.68
CA ARG A 193 1.79 9.65 15.63
C ARG A 193 2.64 8.44 15.94
N THR A 194 2.93 7.66 14.92
CA THR A 194 3.89 6.57 14.96
C THR A 194 4.87 6.74 13.82
N ARG A 195 5.99 6.02 13.88
CA ARG A 195 6.96 6.04 12.78
C ARG A 195 6.70 4.85 11.86
N ALA A 196 6.60 5.14 10.58
CA ALA A 196 6.61 4.16 9.51
C ALA A 196 8.01 4.06 8.91
N ALA A 197 8.38 2.88 8.45
CA ALA A 197 9.58 2.62 7.68
C ALA A 197 9.20 2.19 6.26
N PHE A 198 10.06 2.55 5.32
CA PHE A 198 9.97 2.17 3.92
C PHE A 198 11.00 1.09 3.61
N TRP A 199 10.53 0.01 3.03
CA TRP A 199 11.34 -1.14 2.69
C TRP A 199 11.30 -1.40 1.19
N ARG A 200 12.45 -1.67 0.61
CA ARG A 200 12.60 -2.22 -0.74
C ARG A 200 13.01 -3.67 -0.62
N LEU A 201 12.29 -4.55 -1.29
CA LEU A 201 12.42 -6.00 -1.24
C LEU A 201 12.66 -6.48 -2.67
N VAL A 202 13.80 -7.12 -2.90
CA VAL A 202 14.19 -7.58 -4.25
C VAL A 202 14.38 -9.09 -4.19
N PRO A 203 13.66 -9.86 -5.06
CA PRO A 203 13.77 -11.32 -5.09
C PRO A 203 15.17 -11.78 -5.51
N PRO A 204 15.54 -13.05 -5.22
CA PRO A 204 16.84 -13.63 -5.57
C PRO A 204 17.10 -13.72 -7.08
#